data_102e8c1e81d5264bb20a63f7478321a4
#
_entry.id   102e8c1e81d5264bb20a63f7478321a4
#
_cell.length_a   1.000
_cell.length_b   1.000
_cell.length_c   1.000
_cell.angle_alpha   90.00
_cell.angle_beta   90.00
_cell.angle_gamma   90.00
#
_symmetry.space_group_name_H-M   'P 1'
#
loop_
_entity.id
_entity.type
_entity.pdbx_description
1 polymer ?
#
loop_
_entity_poly.entity_id
_entity_poly.type
_entity_poly.pdbx_seq_one_letter_code
_entity_poly.pdbx_strand_id
1 'polypeptide(L)'
;LEFIDMAKELDDLDSLLTKLESSKDDNYQLKLDAAIKLVTSDRVEEALKMLLSIVQADRMWEEEKARKTMIKIFDLLGKGNELATRYRRKMFALLH
;
A
#
# COMPACT_ATOMS: atom_id res chain seq x y z
N LEU A 1 -1.21 -15.04 -8.79
CA LEU A 1 -1.66 -13.67 -8.52
C LEU A 1 -0.46 -12.77 -8.25
N GLU A 2 -0.51 -11.56 -8.79
CA GLU A 2 0.61 -10.61 -8.74
C GLU A 2 1.08 -10.32 -7.31
N PHE A 3 0.15 -10.03 -6.39
CA PHE A 3 0.52 -9.68 -5.02
C PHE A 3 1.12 -10.87 -4.27
N ILE A 4 0.62 -12.06 -4.51
CA ILE A 4 1.15 -13.28 -3.88
C ILE A 4 2.60 -13.50 -4.34
N ASP A 5 2.85 -13.35 -5.64
CA ASP A 5 4.19 -13.54 -6.19
C ASP A 5 5.16 -12.48 -5.67
N MET A 6 4.73 -11.22 -5.61
CA MET A 6 5.53 -10.14 -5.05
C MET A 6 5.84 -10.38 -3.57
N ALA A 7 4.85 -10.85 -2.81
CA ALA A 7 5.00 -11.08 -1.38
C ALA A 7 5.96 -12.20 -1.04
N LYS A 8 6.08 -13.21 -1.89
CA LYS A 8 6.96 -14.36 -1.64
C LYS A 8 8.44 -13.98 -1.53
N GLU A 9 8.84 -12.90 -2.18
CA GLU A 9 10.22 -12.44 -2.19
C GLU A 9 10.54 -11.47 -1.05
N LEU A 10 9.53 -11.10 -0.27
CA LEU A 10 9.67 -10.15 0.82
C LEU A 10 9.84 -10.87 2.16
N ASP A 11 10.42 -10.16 3.14
CA ASP A 11 10.43 -10.63 4.52
C ASP A 11 8.99 -10.82 5.01
N ASP A 12 8.81 -11.58 6.09
CA ASP A 12 7.47 -11.74 6.64
C ASP A 12 6.94 -10.42 7.19
N LEU A 13 5.61 -10.37 7.40
CA LEU A 13 4.95 -9.13 7.81
C LEU A 13 5.47 -8.60 9.14
N ASP A 14 5.67 -9.48 10.13
CA ASP A 14 6.14 -9.06 11.44
C ASP A 14 7.52 -8.40 11.36
N SER A 15 8.42 -8.98 10.55
CA SER A 15 9.75 -8.39 10.34
C SER A 15 9.65 -7.02 9.68
N LEU A 16 8.79 -6.88 8.67
CA LEU A 16 8.62 -5.61 7.99
C LEU A 16 8.05 -4.54 8.91
N LEU A 17 7.05 -4.88 9.72
CA LEU A 17 6.45 -3.94 10.66
C LEU A 17 7.43 -3.52 11.75
N THR A 18 8.25 -4.47 12.23
CA THR A 18 9.28 -4.18 13.22
C THR A 18 10.32 -3.22 12.65
N LYS A 19 10.75 -3.43 11.42
CA LYS A 19 11.68 -2.53 10.75
C LYS A 19 11.11 -1.12 10.58
N LEU A 20 9.81 -1.03 10.28
CA LEU A 20 9.13 0.27 10.16
C LEU A 20 9.12 1.02 11.48
N GLU A 21 8.84 0.33 12.59
CA GLU A 21 8.84 0.94 13.92
C GLU A 21 10.22 1.46 14.30
N SER A 22 11.28 0.77 13.86
CA SER A 22 12.66 1.15 14.13
C SER A 22 13.17 2.25 13.22
N SER A 23 12.50 2.50 12.10
CA SER A 23 12.92 3.49 11.13
C SER A 23 12.63 4.90 11.64
N LYS A 24 13.64 5.77 11.61
CA LYS A 24 13.48 7.17 12.02
C LYS A 24 13.00 8.06 10.89
N ASP A 25 13.24 7.63 9.64
CA ASP A 25 12.85 8.35 8.45
C ASP A 25 11.72 7.60 7.74
N ASP A 26 10.97 8.31 6.89
CA ASP A 26 9.95 7.70 6.08
C ASP A 26 10.58 6.79 5.04
N ASN A 27 10.58 5.50 5.31
CA ASN A 27 11.10 4.50 4.38
C ASN A 27 9.95 4.01 3.49
N TYR A 28 9.77 4.69 2.36
CA TYR A 28 8.64 4.41 1.47
C TYR A 28 8.71 3.01 0.87
N GLN A 29 9.91 2.53 0.54
CA GLN A 29 10.04 1.18 0.00
C GLN A 29 9.62 0.14 1.02
N LEU A 30 10.01 0.31 2.27
CA LEU A 30 9.62 -0.60 3.35
C LEU A 30 8.11 -0.55 3.60
N LYS A 31 7.51 0.64 3.55
CA LYS A 31 6.05 0.79 3.64
C LYS A 31 5.34 0.07 2.50
N LEU A 32 5.87 0.19 1.28
CA LEU A 32 5.31 -0.49 0.12
C LEU A 32 5.37 -2.00 0.30
N ASP A 33 6.52 -2.52 0.73
CA ASP A 33 6.70 -3.94 0.95
C ASP A 33 5.73 -4.47 2.02
N ALA A 34 5.60 -3.72 3.12
CA ALA A 34 4.65 -4.08 4.18
C ALA A 34 3.21 -4.06 3.67
N ALA A 35 2.85 -3.07 2.84
CA ALA A 35 1.52 -2.99 2.26
C ALA A 35 1.21 -4.21 1.40
N ILE A 36 2.17 -4.66 0.60
CA ILE A 36 2.01 -5.86 -0.24
C ILE A 36 1.75 -7.08 0.63
N LYS A 37 2.51 -7.24 1.72
CA LYS A 37 2.29 -8.34 2.66
C LYS A 37 0.94 -8.24 3.36
N LEU A 38 0.50 -7.04 3.70
CA LEU A 38 -0.81 -6.83 4.33
C LEU A 38 -1.95 -7.26 3.40
N VAL A 39 -1.83 -6.98 2.10
CA VAL A 39 -2.83 -7.43 1.12
C VAL A 39 -2.95 -8.96 1.12
N THR A 40 -1.82 -9.66 1.10
CA THR A 40 -1.80 -11.12 1.07
C THR A 40 -2.17 -11.74 2.42
N SER A 41 -2.17 -10.95 3.48
CA SER A 41 -2.56 -11.38 4.83
C SER A 41 -4.01 -11.01 5.15
N ASP A 42 -4.79 -10.63 4.15
CA ASP A 42 -6.19 -10.25 4.29
C ASP A 42 -6.41 -9.02 5.19
N ARG A 43 -5.43 -8.12 5.20
CA ARG A 43 -5.47 -6.85 5.93
C ARG A 43 -5.41 -5.69 4.95
N VAL A 44 -6.36 -5.68 4.00
CA VAL A 44 -6.33 -4.77 2.85
C VAL A 44 -6.49 -3.31 3.26
N GLU A 45 -7.34 -3.01 4.23
CA GLU A 45 -7.53 -1.62 4.67
C GLU A 45 -6.25 -1.03 5.24
N GLU A 46 -5.50 -1.79 6.03
CA GLU A 46 -4.23 -1.34 6.56
C GLU A 46 -3.20 -1.09 5.45
N ALA A 47 -3.23 -1.95 4.42
CA ALA A 47 -2.36 -1.76 3.25
C ALA A 47 -2.68 -0.45 2.54
N LEU A 48 -3.96 -0.18 2.33
CA LEU A 48 -4.40 1.06 1.67
C LEU A 48 -4.05 2.29 2.49
N LYS A 49 -4.19 2.23 3.81
CA LYS A 49 -3.79 3.34 4.67
C LYS A 49 -2.29 3.63 4.54
N MET A 50 -1.48 2.58 4.52
CA MET A 50 -0.03 2.72 4.41
C MET A 50 0.37 3.34 3.07
N LEU A 51 -0.22 2.88 1.98
CA LEU A 51 0.05 3.44 0.65
C LEU A 51 -0.44 4.89 0.54
N LEU A 52 -1.61 5.17 1.11
CA LEU A 52 -2.13 6.54 1.12
C LEU A 52 -1.18 7.50 1.85
N SER A 53 -0.54 7.03 2.93
CA SER A 53 0.43 7.84 3.66
C SER A 53 1.65 8.17 2.80
N ILE A 54 2.06 7.27 1.91
CA ILE A 54 3.15 7.54 0.95
C ILE A 54 2.72 8.61 -0.05
N VAL A 55 1.52 8.47 -0.61
CA VAL A 55 0.99 9.46 -1.57
C VAL A 55 0.90 10.83 -0.93
N GLN A 56 0.47 10.88 0.33
CA GLN A 56 0.33 12.14 1.07
C GLN A 56 1.69 12.80 1.32
N ALA A 57 2.71 12.01 1.64
CA ALA A 57 4.05 12.50 1.94
C ALA A 57 4.85 12.83 0.69
N ASP A 58 4.80 11.97 -0.33
CA ASP A 58 5.53 12.16 -1.58
C ASP A 58 4.80 11.46 -2.72
N ARG A 59 3.90 12.17 -3.36
CA ARG A 59 3.08 11.65 -4.45
C ARG A 59 3.92 11.08 -5.59
N MET A 60 5.05 11.71 -5.89
CA MET A 60 5.87 11.36 -7.06
C MET A 60 6.90 10.28 -6.77
N TRP A 61 6.98 9.78 -5.54
CA TRP A 61 7.96 8.76 -5.21
C TRP A 61 7.88 7.58 -6.19
N GLU A 62 9.03 7.22 -6.77
CA GLU A 62 9.14 6.11 -7.72
C GLU A 62 8.07 6.17 -8.82
N GLU A 63 7.92 7.34 -9.44
CA GLU A 63 6.98 7.55 -10.54
C GLU A 63 5.53 7.20 -10.15
N GLU A 64 5.11 7.66 -8.98
CA GLU A 64 3.77 7.44 -8.42
C GLU A 64 3.49 5.97 -8.14
N LYS A 65 4.51 5.23 -7.72
CA LYS A 65 4.39 3.79 -7.48
C LYS A 65 3.34 3.44 -6.43
N ALA A 66 3.23 4.26 -5.37
CA ALA A 66 2.23 4.03 -4.32
C ALA A 66 0.80 4.15 -4.89
N ARG A 67 0.54 5.19 -5.70
CA ARG A 67 -0.76 5.37 -6.34
C ARG A 67 -1.09 4.21 -7.27
N LYS A 68 -0.12 3.81 -8.09
CA LYS A 68 -0.30 2.70 -9.03
C LYS A 68 -0.60 1.40 -8.29
N THR A 69 0.06 1.19 -7.15
CA THR A 69 -0.17 0.00 -6.33
C THR A 69 -1.56 0.03 -5.71
N MET A 70 -2.03 1.20 -5.24
CA MET A 70 -3.40 1.33 -4.74
C MET A 70 -4.42 0.99 -5.82
N ILE A 71 -4.21 1.43 -7.06
CA ILE A 71 -5.11 1.14 -8.17
C ILE A 71 -5.18 -0.37 -8.42
N LYS A 72 -4.05 -1.07 -8.35
CA LYS A 72 -4.03 -2.53 -8.48
C LYS A 72 -4.85 -3.21 -7.37
N ILE A 73 -4.78 -2.68 -6.15
CA ILE A 73 -5.58 -3.20 -5.04
C ILE A 73 -7.07 -2.96 -5.30
N PHE A 74 -7.44 -1.77 -5.80
CA PHE A 74 -8.83 -1.48 -6.15
C PHE A 74 -9.36 -2.46 -7.19
N ASP A 75 -8.55 -2.77 -8.20
CA ASP A 75 -8.92 -3.77 -9.22
C ASP A 75 -9.11 -5.15 -8.60
N LEU A 76 -8.25 -5.51 -7.66
CA LEU A 76 -8.35 -6.79 -6.95
C LEU A 76 -9.64 -6.88 -6.12
N LEU A 77 -10.05 -5.79 -5.47
CA LEU A 77 -11.27 -5.74 -4.68
C LEU A 77 -12.53 -5.74 -5.54
N GLY A 78 -12.44 -5.24 -6.77
CA GLY A 78 -13.54 -5.24 -7.72
C GLY A 78 -14.46 -4.03 -7.63
N LYS A 79 -15.29 -3.88 -8.65
CA LYS A 79 -16.26 -2.78 -8.73
C LYS A 79 -17.31 -2.93 -7.62
N GLY A 80 -17.70 -1.82 -7.03
CA GLY A 80 -18.73 -1.80 -6.01
C GLY A 80 -18.23 -2.12 -4.61
N ASN A 81 -16.94 -2.42 -4.45
CA ASN A 81 -16.37 -2.64 -3.12
C ASN A 81 -16.33 -1.32 -2.36
N GLU A 82 -16.93 -1.28 -1.18
CA GLU A 82 -17.02 -0.06 -0.38
C GLU A 82 -15.66 0.47 0.06
N LEU A 83 -14.76 -0.43 0.44
CA LEU A 83 -13.41 -0.06 0.86
C LEU A 83 -12.64 0.58 -0.29
N ALA A 84 -12.70 -0.02 -1.48
CA ALA A 84 -12.05 0.52 -2.66
C ALA A 84 -12.62 1.90 -3.01
N THR A 85 -13.93 2.06 -2.96
CA THR A 85 -14.58 3.34 -3.26
C THR A 85 -14.15 4.43 -2.28
N ARG A 86 -14.10 4.10 -0.99
CA ARG A 86 -13.72 5.05 0.06
C ARG A 86 -12.27 5.53 -0.14
N TYR A 87 -11.35 4.59 -0.34
CA TYR A 87 -9.94 4.95 -0.50
C TYR A 87 -9.61 5.57 -1.84
N ARG A 88 -10.37 5.22 -2.87
CA ARG A 88 -10.24 5.89 -4.17
C ARG A 88 -10.56 7.38 -4.04
N ARG A 89 -11.63 7.72 -3.31
CA ARG A 89 -11.99 9.13 -3.05
C ARG A 89 -10.90 9.85 -2.27
N LYS A 90 -10.35 9.20 -1.23
CA LYS A 90 -9.28 9.78 -0.44
C LYS A 90 -8.03 10.03 -1.29
N MET A 91 -7.69 9.07 -2.14
CA MET A 91 -6.54 9.21 -3.04
C MET A 91 -6.74 10.37 -4.01
N PHE A 92 -7.89 10.46 -4.65
CA PHE A 92 -8.17 11.55 -5.59
C PHE A 92 -8.16 12.92 -4.91
N ALA A 93 -8.61 13.00 -3.67
CA ALA A 93 -8.57 14.24 -2.91
C ALA A 93 -7.14 14.75 -2.71
N LEU A 94 -6.18 13.82 -2.55
CA LEU A 94 -4.77 14.17 -2.42
C LEU A 94 -4.13 14.59 -3.73
N LEU A 95 -4.68 14.15 -4.86
CA LEU A 95 -4.14 14.44 -6.19
C LEU A 95 -4.66 15.76 -6.78
N HIS A 96 -5.60 16.37 -6.15
CA HIS A 96 -6.17 17.68 -6.56
C HIS A 96 -5.73 18.81 -5.60
#